data_4c0e0c44117e1dd0b44546d0b4c4cfdd
#
_entry.id   4c0e0c44117e1dd0b44546d0b4c4cfdd
#
_cell.length_a   1.000
_cell.length_b   1.000
_cell.length_c   1.000
_cell.angle_alpha   90.00
_cell.angle_beta   90.00
_cell.angle_gamma   90.00
#
_symmetry.space_group_name_H-M   'P 1'
#
loop_
_entity.id
_entity.type
_entity.pdbx_description
1 polymer ?
#
loop_
_entity_poly.entity_id
_entity_poly.type
_entity_poly.pdbx_seq_one_letter_code
_entity_poly.pdbx_strand_id
1 'polypeptide(L)'
;MWFIFALLSAIFAALTSILAKVGIEGVNSNLATAIRTVVVVIMAWGMVFLTNAQSGISDIGKKSWLFLILSGLATGASWLCYYRALQLGEASKVVPIDKLSVVITLILAFEFLHEEFTTKSLIGCILIGAGTLIMVL
;
A
#
# COMPACT_ATOMS: atom_id res chain seq x y z
N MET A 1 8.85 7.95 -17.03
CA MET A 1 7.40 7.64 -16.94
C MET A 1 7.01 7.03 -15.61
N TRP A 2 7.74 6.02 -15.07
CA TRP A 2 7.43 5.42 -13.76
C TRP A 2 7.32 6.44 -12.62
N PHE A 3 8.14 7.48 -12.63
CA PHE A 3 8.17 8.52 -11.59
C PHE A 3 6.84 9.29 -11.48
N ILE A 4 6.21 9.61 -12.60
CA ILE A 4 4.91 10.32 -12.62
C ILE A 4 3.83 9.45 -11.97
N PHE A 5 3.77 8.17 -12.33
CA PHE A 5 2.81 7.24 -11.73
C PHE A 5 3.05 7.05 -10.23
N ALA A 6 4.31 6.97 -9.81
CA ALA A 6 4.66 6.89 -8.39
C ALA A 6 4.23 8.15 -7.62
N LEU A 7 4.42 9.33 -8.19
CA LEU A 7 4.01 10.59 -7.58
C LEU A 7 2.48 10.70 -7.47
N LEU A 8 1.76 10.35 -8.54
CA LEU A 8 0.29 10.30 -8.51
C LEU A 8 -0.21 9.31 -7.46
N SER A 9 0.41 8.14 -7.38
CA SER A 9 0.09 7.16 -6.35
C SER A 9 0.27 7.72 -4.93
N ALA A 10 1.36 8.46 -4.70
CA ALA A 10 1.60 9.10 -3.40
C ALA A 10 0.53 10.14 -3.04
N ILE A 11 0.11 10.96 -4.01
CA ILE A 11 -0.97 11.94 -3.82
C ILE A 11 -2.28 11.25 -3.45
N PHE A 12 -2.67 10.22 -4.22
CA PHE A 12 -3.89 9.45 -3.93
C PHE A 12 -3.79 8.70 -2.59
N ALA A 13 -2.61 8.20 -2.23
CA ALA A 13 -2.40 7.57 -0.93
C ALA A 13 -2.59 8.55 0.23
N ALA A 14 -2.13 9.80 0.09
CA ALA A 14 -2.35 10.85 1.07
C ALA A 14 -3.84 11.19 1.21
N LEU A 15 -4.54 11.38 0.10
CA LEU A 15 -5.99 11.60 0.09
C LEU A 15 -6.73 10.41 0.73
N THR A 16 -6.33 9.19 0.42
CA THR A 16 -6.90 7.98 1.01
C THR A 16 -6.78 7.99 2.53
N SER A 17 -5.62 8.36 3.07
CA SER A 17 -5.40 8.39 4.52
C SER A 17 -6.32 9.38 5.24
N ILE A 18 -6.49 10.57 4.67
CA ILE A 18 -7.36 11.60 5.23
C ILE A 18 -8.84 11.22 5.11
N LEU A 19 -9.26 10.79 3.93
CA LEU A 19 -10.65 10.37 3.70
C LEU A 19 -11.01 9.16 4.56
N ALA A 20 -10.09 8.20 4.71
CA ALA A 20 -10.28 7.06 5.58
C ALA A 20 -10.43 7.48 7.06
N LYS A 21 -9.58 8.39 7.53
CA LYS A 21 -9.65 8.89 8.92
C LYS A 21 -11.01 9.50 9.23
N VAL A 22 -11.56 10.28 8.31
CA VAL A 22 -12.90 10.84 8.44
C VAL A 22 -13.98 9.76 8.37
N GLY A 23 -13.85 8.82 7.42
CA GLY A 23 -14.87 7.80 7.14
C GLY A 23 -14.97 6.69 8.20
N ILE A 24 -13.91 6.42 8.95
CA ILE A 24 -13.93 5.37 10.00
C ILE A 24 -14.48 5.86 11.34
N GLU A 25 -14.81 7.14 11.46
CA GLU A 25 -15.37 7.68 12.69
C GLU A 25 -16.73 7.06 12.98
N GLY A 26 -16.85 6.35 14.11
CA GLY A 26 -18.08 5.64 14.47
C GLY A 26 -18.39 4.36 13.69
N VAL A 27 -17.50 3.92 12.81
CA VAL A 27 -17.65 2.69 12.00
C VAL A 27 -16.63 1.65 12.43
N ASN A 28 -17.01 0.37 12.45
CA ASN A 28 -16.07 -0.71 12.70
C ASN A 28 -14.97 -0.72 11.63
N SER A 29 -13.69 -0.78 12.04
CA SER A 29 -12.56 -0.71 11.13
C SER A 29 -12.55 -1.82 10.07
N ASN A 30 -12.97 -3.02 10.42
CA ASN A 30 -13.07 -4.14 9.48
C ASN A 30 -14.16 -3.90 8.44
N LEU A 31 -15.31 -3.37 8.88
CA LEU A 31 -16.41 -3.01 7.98
C LEU A 31 -16.00 -1.88 7.02
N ALA A 32 -15.33 -0.86 7.52
CA ALA A 32 -14.82 0.24 6.71
C ALA A 32 -13.83 -0.26 5.64
N THR A 33 -12.94 -1.18 6.01
CA THR A 33 -12.01 -1.83 5.07
C THR A 33 -12.77 -2.61 4.00
N ALA A 34 -13.78 -3.38 4.38
CA ALA A 34 -14.60 -4.17 3.44
C ALA A 34 -15.32 -3.29 2.43
N ILE A 35 -16.00 -2.25 2.89
CA ILE A 35 -16.73 -1.30 2.02
C ILE A 35 -15.78 -0.63 1.03
N ARG A 36 -14.65 -0.14 1.51
CA ARG A 36 -13.63 0.48 0.65
C ARG A 36 -13.09 -0.50 -0.38
N THR A 37 -12.83 -1.74 0.02
CA THR A 37 -12.30 -2.77 -0.89
C THR A 37 -13.27 -3.08 -2.02
N VAL A 38 -14.58 -3.11 -1.76
CA VAL A 38 -15.59 -3.27 -2.82
C VAL A 38 -15.48 -2.15 -3.87
N VAL A 39 -15.34 -0.90 -3.43
CA VAL A 39 -15.16 0.24 -4.35
C VAL A 39 -13.89 0.07 -5.19
N VAL A 40 -12.78 -0.34 -4.57
CA VAL A 40 -11.51 -0.57 -5.26
C VAL A 40 -11.63 -1.70 -6.29
N VAL A 41 -12.30 -2.80 -5.93
CA VAL A 41 -12.55 -3.94 -6.85
C VAL A 41 -13.36 -3.49 -8.06
N ILE A 42 -14.43 -2.75 -7.85
CA ILE A 42 -15.27 -2.23 -8.94
C ILE A 42 -14.44 -1.32 -9.86
N MET A 43 -13.67 -0.40 -9.29
CA MET A 43 -12.83 0.51 -10.07
C MET A 43 -11.76 -0.23 -10.86
N ALA A 44 -11.09 -1.21 -10.25
CA ALA A 44 -10.04 -2.00 -10.91
C ALA A 44 -10.61 -2.83 -12.07
N TRP A 45 -11.73 -3.53 -11.88
CA TRP A 45 -12.39 -4.28 -12.94
C TRP A 45 -12.98 -3.38 -14.03
N GLY A 46 -13.50 -2.20 -13.65
CA GLY A 46 -13.92 -1.20 -14.62
C GLY A 46 -12.78 -0.79 -15.55
N MET A 47 -11.58 -0.59 -15.02
CA MET A 47 -10.39 -0.28 -15.82
C MET A 47 -9.99 -1.46 -16.72
N VAL A 48 -10.09 -2.69 -16.24
CA VAL A 48 -9.84 -3.90 -17.06
C VAL A 48 -10.76 -3.95 -18.27
N PHE A 49 -12.05 -3.69 -18.08
CA PHE A 49 -13.01 -3.68 -19.18
C PHE A 49 -12.80 -2.50 -20.16
N LEU A 50 -12.47 -1.32 -19.64
CA LEU A 50 -12.17 -0.15 -20.47
C LEU A 50 -10.94 -0.35 -21.35
N THR A 51 -9.96 -1.08 -20.87
CA THR A 51 -8.72 -1.37 -21.60
C THR A 51 -8.77 -2.67 -22.40
N ASN A 52 -9.90 -3.39 -22.36
CA ASN A 52 -10.08 -4.71 -22.99
C ASN A 52 -9.04 -5.75 -22.53
N ALA A 53 -8.59 -5.66 -21.29
CA ALA A 53 -7.56 -6.55 -20.73
C ALA A 53 -8.11 -7.86 -20.19
N GLN A 54 -9.44 -8.05 -20.14
CA GLN A 54 -10.10 -9.25 -19.60
C GLN A 54 -9.73 -10.54 -20.35
N SER A 55 -9.42 -10.46 -21.62
CA SER A 55 -8.98 -11.60 -22.42
C SER A 55 -7.62 -12.18 -21.99
N GLY A 56 -6.82 -11.39 -21.28
CA GLY A 56 -5.53 -11.81 -20.74
C GLY A 56 -5.61 -12.74 -19.54
N ILE A 57 -6.79 -12.95 -18.95
CA ILE A 57 -6.98 -13.83 -17.78
C ILE A 57 -6.55 -15.26 -18.07
N SER A 58 -6.86 -15.77 -19.26
CA SER A 58 -6.48 -17.13 -19.68
C SER A 58 -4.99 -17.32 -19.91
N ASP A 59 -4.25 -16.23 -20.12
CA ASP A 59 -2.80 -16.24 -20.40
C ASP A 59 -1.95 -16.16 -19.12
N ILE A 60 -2.58 -15.99 -17.95
CA ILE A 60 -1.87 -15.89 -16.68
C ILE A 60 -1.37 -17.26 -16.24
N GLY A 61 -0.05 -17.39 -16.05
CA GLY A 61 0.58 -18.61 -15.56
C GLY A 61 0.25 -18.92 -14.10
N LYS A 62 0.36 -20.20 -13.72
CA LYS A 62 0.11 -20.64 -12.33
C LYS A 62 0.96 -19.91 -11.30
N LYS A 63 2.23 -19.62 -11.62
CA LYS A 63 3.14 -18.87 -10.74
C LYS A 63 2.63 -17.46 -10.50
N SER A 64 2.20 -16.77 -11.55
CA SER A 64 1.66 -15.42 -11.43
C SER A 64 0.37 -15.40 -10.61
N TRP A 65 -0.52 -16.36 -10.83
CA TRP A 65 -1.73 -16.52 -10.01
C TRP A 65 -1.41 -16.68 -8.52
N LEU A 66 -0.46 -17.56 -8.19
CA LEU A 66 -0.05 -17.77 -6.80
C LEU A 66 0.45 -16.49 -6.15
N PHE A 67 1.37 -15.78 -6.79
CA PHE A 67 1.94 -14.56 -6.23
C PHE A 67 0.94 -13.40 -6.16
N LEU A 68 0.03 -13.29 -7.13
CA LEU A 68 -1.03 -12.27 -7.08
C LEU A 68 -2.01 -12.54 -5.93
N ILE A 69 -2.37 -13.81 -5.69
CA ILE A 69 -3.24 -14.18 -4.55
C ILE A 69 -2.53 -13.89 -3.22
N LEU A 70 -1.26 -14.28 -3.09
CA LEU A 70 -0.48 -13.99 -1.88
C LEU A 70 -0.31 -12.49 -1.64
N SER A 71 -0.07 -11.72 -2.69
CA SER A 71 0.00 -10.26 -2.63
C SER A 71 -1.33 -9.65 -2.18
N GLY A 72 -2.45 -10.16 -2.71
CA GLY A 72 -3.79 -9.74 -2.31
C GLY A 72 -4.08 -10.00 -0.83
N LEU A 73 -3.69 -11.18 -0.34
CA LEU A 73 -3.81 -11.53 1.09
C LEU A 73 -2.97 -10.60 1.97
N ALA A 74 -1.73 -10.33 1.57
CA ALA A 74 -0.85 -9.39 2.29
C ALA A 74 -1.43 -7.97 2.30
N THR A 75 -1.97 -7.51 1.18
CA THR A 75 -2.64 -6.20 1.07
C THR A 75 -3.85 -6.13 1.99
N GLY A 76 -4.69 -7.17 1.99
CA GLY A 76 -5.86 -7.24 2.87
C GLY A 76 -5.49 -7.18 4.35
N ALA A 77 -4.50 -7.96 4.76
CA ALA A 77 -3.98 -7.94 6.12
C ALA A 77 -3.41 -6.56 6.50
N SER A 78 -2.64 -5.96 5.60
CA SER A 78 -2.09 -4.62 5.79
C SER A 78 -3.19 -3.57 5.99
N TRP A 79 -4.23 -3.58 5.17
CA TRP A 79 -5.33 -2.62 5.26
C TRP A 79 -6.17 -2.80 6.53
N LEU A 80 -6.42 -4.03 6.94
CA LEU A 80 -7.11 -4.31 8.20
C LEU A 80 -6.34 -3.74 9.40
N CYS A 81 -5.04 -3.95 9.44
CA CYS A 81 -4.16 -3.38 10.47
C CYS A 81 -4.11 -1.85 10.39
N TYR A 82 -3.94 -1.30 9.18
CA TYR A 82 -3.82 0.13 8.95
C TYR A 82 -5.09 0.90 9.36
N TYR A 83 -6.27 0.41 8.97
CA TYR A 83 -7.54 1.04 9.36
C TYR A 83 -7.78 0.95 10.86
N ARG A 84 -7.39 -0.15 11.48
CA ARG A 84 -7.46 -0.26 12.95
C ARG A 84 -6.52 0.73 13.62
N ALA A 85 -5.32 0.89 13.11
CA ALA A 85 -4.36 1.87 13.62
C ALA A 85 -4.89 3.32 13.47
N LEU A 86 -5.46 3.67 12.31
CA LEU A 86 -6.09 4.99 12.09
C LEU A 86 -7.26 5.26 13.03
N GLN A 87 -8.00 4.23 13.40
CA GLN A 87 -9.12 4.37 14.34
C GLN A 87 -8.63 4.66 15.75
N LEU A 88 -7.51 4.05 16.16
CA LEU A 88 -6.95 4.17 17.51
C LEU A 88 -5.98 5.35 17.65
N GLY A 89 -5.34 5.77 16.58
CA GLY A 89 -4.28 6.79 16.60
C GLY A 89 -4.54 7.97 15.68
N GLU A 90 -3.70 8.97 15.81
CA GLU A 90 -3.71 10.13 14.93
C GLU A 90 -3.12 9.80 13.57
N ALA A 91 -3.72 10.29 12.50
CA ALA A 91 -3.22 10.05 11.13
C ALA A 91 -1.79 10.55 10.95
N SER A 92 -1.43 11.67 11.58
CA SER A 92 -0.08 12.24 11.56
C SER A 92 1.00 11.32 12.12
N LYS A 93 0.64 10.38 12.99
CA LYS A 93 1.54 9.37 13.58
C LYS A 93 1.45 8.03 12.88
N VAL A 94 0.26 7.60 12.51
CA VAL A 94 0.02 6.30 11.86
C VAL A 94 0.62 6.26 10.46
N VAL A 95 0.42 7.30 9.67
CA VAL A 95 0.91 7.36 8.28
C VAL A 95 2.44 7.26 8.20
N PRO A 96 3.24 7.99 8.99
CA PRO A 96 4.69 7.81 8.98
C PRO A 96 5.16 6.41 9.35
N ILE A 97 4.52 5.78 10.33
CA ILE A 97 4.85 4.38 10.71
C ILE A 97 4.56 3.43 9.55
N ASP A 98 3.44 3.57 8.87
CA ASP A 98 3.12 2.78 7.69
C ASP A 98 4.21 2.92 6.60
N LYS A 99 4.82 4.09 6.48
CA LYS A 99 5.92 4.34 5.53
C LYS A 99 7.24 3.65 5.89
N LEU A 100 7.38 3.05 7.07
CA LEU A 100 8.47 2.14 7.36
C LEU A 100 8.47 0.91 6.43
N SER A 101 7.34 0.62 5.80
CA SER A 101 7.24 -0.38 4.73
C SER A 101 8.23 -0.13 3.59
N VAL A 102 8.60 1.11 3.32
CA VAL A 102 9.62 1.46 2.31
C VAL A 102 10.97 0.86 2.69
N VAL A 103 11.37 0.98 3.95
CA VAL A 103 12.63 0.41 4.46
C VAL A 103 12.61 -1.12 4.35
N ILE A 104 11.51 -1.73 4.77
CA ILE A 104 11.32 -3.18 4.70
C ILE A 104 11.34 -3.64 3.23
N THR A 105 10.66 -2.93 2.35
CA THR A 105 10.62 -3.24 0.92
C THR A 105 12.02 -3.20 0.30
N LEU A 106 12.84 -2.22 0.63
CA LEU A 106 14.20 -2.12 0.11
C LEU A 106 15.08 -3.29 0.58
N ILE A 107 14.93 -3.70 1.84
CA ILE A 107 15.65 -4.88 2.35
C ILE A 107 15.19 -6.15 1.62
N LEU A 108 13.88 -6.35 1.46
CA LEU A 108 13.34 -7.50 0.75
C LEU A 108 13.68 -7.50 -0.75
N ALA A 109 13.71 -6.32 -1.38
CA ALA A 109 14.11 -6.20 -2.79
C ALA A 109 15.58 -6.60 -2.99
N PHE A 110 16.45 -6.23 -2.07
CA PHE A 110 17.84 -6.66 -2.10
C PHE A 110 17.96 -8.18 -1.92
N GLU A 111 17.26 -8.75 -0.93
CA GLU A 111 17.35 -10.18 -0.56
C GLU A 111 16.73 -11.10 -1.62
N PHE A 112 15.53 -10.77 -2.11
CA PHE A 112 14.74 -11.65 -2.98
C PHE A 112 14.78 -11.30 -4.46
N LEU A 113 14.87 -10.01 -4.80
CA LEU A 113 14.91 -9.55 -6.19
C LEU A 113 16.33 -9.29 -6.66
N HIS A 114 17.33 -9.38 -5.76
CA HIS A 114 18.73 -9.11 -6.06
C HIS A 114 18.97 -7.71 -6.64
N GLU A 115 18.16 -6.74 -6.22
CA GLU A 115 18.36 -5.35 -6.59
C GLU A 115 19.58 -4.76 -5.88
N GLU A 116 20.27 -3.82 -6.51
CA GLU A 116 21.46 -3.19 -5.92
C GLU A 116 21.12 -2.33 -4.71
N PHE A 117 21.75 -2.64 -3.59
CA PHE A 117 21.63 -1.84 -2.37
C PHE A 117 22.76 -0.80 -2.34
N THR A 118 22.46 0.41 -2.81
CA THR A 118 23.43 1.50 -2.88
C THR A 118 23.58 2.23 -1.53
N THR A 119 24.70 2.90 -1.35
CA THR A 119 24.91 3.80 -0.18
C THR A 119 23.83 4.88 -0.07
N LYS A 120 23.32 5.36 -1.22
CA LYS A 120 22.21 6.32 -1.26
C LYS A 120 20.93 5.72 -0.72
N SER A 121 20.62 4.46 -1.07
CA SER A 121 19.47 3.74 -0.54
C SER A 121 19.56 3.53 0.97
N LEU A 122 20.75 3.20 1.47
CA LEU A 122 21.00 3.04 2.91
C LEU A 122 20.76 4.37 3.66
N ILE A 123 21.32 5.47 3.17
CA ILE A 123 21.12 6.80 3.76
C ILE A 123 19.62 7.18 3.73
N GLY A 124 18.94 6.94 2.63
CA GLY A 124 17.51 7.18 2.51
C GLY A 124 16.68 6.38 3.52
N CYS A 125 17.00 5.11 3.71
CA CYS A 125 16.35 4.26 4.72
C CYS A 125 16.55 4.79 6.15
N ILE A 126 17.76 5.18 6.48
CA ILE A 126 18.08 5.75 7.81
C ILE A 126 17.31 7.05 8.03
N LEU A 127 17.24 7.92 7.03
CA LEU A 127 16.49 9.18 7.12
C LEU A 127 14.99 8.96 7.26
N ILE A 128 14.40 8.01 6.54
CA ILE A 128 12.98 7.65 6.67
C ILE A 128 12.70 7.10 8.06
N GLY A 129 13.52 6.17 8.53
CA GLY A 129 13.38 5.60 9.86
C GLY A 129 13.51 6.65 10.98
N ALA A 130 14.52 7.47 10.93
CA ALA A 130 14.74 8.55 11.90
C ALA A 130 13.61 9.58 11.85
N GLY A 131 13.21 10.01 10.65
CA GLY A 131 12.09 10.94 10.46
C GLY A 131 10.78 10.40 11.04
N THR A 132 10.49 9.13 10.79
CA THR A 132 9.30 8.46 11.35
C THR A 132 9.33 8.47 12.88
N LEU A 133 10.46 8.11 13.49
CA LEU A 133 10.60 8.11 14.94
C LEU A 133 10.38 9.49 15.53
N ILE A 134 10.96 10.53 14.93
CA ILE A 134 10.79 11.93 15.38
C ILE A 134 9.31 12.37 15.31
N MET A 135 8.58 11.95 14.28
CA MET A 135 7.17 12.30 14.13
C MET A 135 6.26 11.59 15.13
N VAL A 136 6.67 10.44 15.63
CA VAL A 136 5.85 9.62 16.53
C VAL A 136 6.13 9.91 18.00
N LEU A 137 7.36 10.26 18.33
CA LEU A 137 7.79 10.64 19.69
C LEU A 137 7.34 12.05 20.07
#